data_9831fa0011cd325026f89aa842283a9d
#
_entry.id   9831fa0011cd325026f89aa842283a9d
#
_cell.length_a   1.000
_cell.length_b   1.000
_cell.length_c   1.000
_cell.angle_alpha   90.00
_cell.angle_beta   90.00
_cell.angle_gamma   90.00
#
_symmetry.space_group_name_H-M   'P 1'
#
loop_
_entity.id
_entity.type
_entity.pdbx_description
1 polymer ?
#
loop_
_entity_poly.entity_id
_entity_poly.type
_entity_poly.pdbx_seq_one_letter_code
_entity_poly.pdbx_strand_id
1 'polypeptide(L)'
;MENERLAHEIAHGKKIADRAEDIWGWDSPAGQIRAKRRAGWFVDLGKFTSNDKLLEIGCGTGLFTGMVYDQTKANIVATDLVDDLLDIAKKKYPQIHFKTEDAMNLSFEANSFEGVYGSSILHHLNFETSLDEILRVLKPGGKMIFAEPNMINPQILIQKNIPYIKEKLGDSPDETAIVRWSFKKLLEKKGFVNVQIFPYDFLHPYTPKPLIPLVNGIGKIIEKIPIMKEIAGSVVIYAEKK
;
A
#
# COMPACT_ATOMS: atom_id res chain seq x y z
N MET A 1 -2.62 0.41 -24.32
CA MET A 1 -2.11 -0.34 -23.15
C MET A 1 -2.09 0.51 -21.89
N GLU A 2 -1.31 1.61 -21.80
CA GLU A 2 -1.26 2.43 -20.56
C GLU A 2 -2.57 3.18 -20.30
N ASN A 3 -3.15 3.82 -21.32
CA ASN A 3 -4.45 4.50 -21.23
C ASN A 3 -5.61 3.54 -20.94
N GLU A 4 -5.56 2.31 -21.40
CA GLU A 4 -6.60 1.29 -21.15
C GLU A 4 -6.53 0.81 -19.70
N ARG A 5 -5.34 0.56 -19.16
CA ARG A 5 -5.15 0.21 -17.76
C ARG A 5 -5.67 1.32 -16.84
N LEU A 6 -5.32 2.57 -17.11
CA LEU A 6 -5.78 3.72 -16.37
C LEU A 6 -7.31 3.81 -16.37
N ALA A 7 -7.94 3.62 -17.54
CA ALA A 7 -9.39 3.62 -17.67
C ALA A 7 -10.05 2.47 -16.88
N HIS A 8 -9.43 1.28 -16.88
CA HIS A 8 -9.92 0.12 -16.11
C HIS A 8 -9.84 0.37 -14.60
N GLU A 9 -8.73 0.91 -14.09
CA GLU A 9 -8.56 1.22 -12.67
C GLU A 9 -9.56 2.30 -12.21
N ILE A 10 -9.76 3.37 -12.99
CA ILE A 10 -10.76 4.40 -12.68
C ILE A 10 -12.17 3.82 -12.68
N ALA A 11 -12.53 3.02 -13.70
CA ALA A 11 -13.85 2.42 -13.79
C ALA A 11 -14.11 1.45 -12.63
N HIS A 12 -13.10 0.64 -12.27
CA HIS A 12 -13.17 -0.27 -11.13
C HIS A 12 -13.36 0.50 -9.82
N GLY A 13 -12.53 1.49 -9.55
CA GLY A 13 -12.61 2.30 -8.34
C GLY A 13 -13.94 3.03 -8.18
N LYS A 14 -14.49 3.61 -9.25
CA LYS A 14 -15.84 4.22 -9.24
C LYS A 14 -16.92 3.22 -8.87
N LYS A 15 -16.85 2.01 -9.43
CA LYS A 15 -17.85 0.95 -9.17
C LYS A 15 -17.90 0.53 -7.71
N ILE A 16 -16.78 0.57 -7.01
CA ILE A 16 -16.68 0.08 -5.63
C ILE A 16 -16.70 1.19 -4.57
N ALA A 17 -16.65 2.47 -4.96
CA ALA A 17 -16.39 3.61 -4.07
C ALA A 17 -17.23 3.60 -2.79
N ASP A 18 -18.56 3.40 -2.90
CA ASP A 18 -19.48 3.39 -1.74
C ASP A 18 -19.24 2.24 -0.76
N ARG A 19 -18.55 1.16 -1.18
CA ARG A 19 -18.30 -0.03 -0.39
C ARG A 19 -16.83 -0.44 -0.40
N ALA A 20 -15.95 0.48 -0.72
CA ALA A 20 -14.54 0.19 -0.94
C ALA A 20 -13.88 -0.49 0.28
N GLU A 21 -14.08 0.03 1.48
CA GLU A 21 -13.48 -0.54 2.70
C GLU A 21 -14.02 -1.94 3.03
N ASP A 22 -15.30 -2.22 2.73
CA ASP A 22 -15.90 -3.56 2.87
C ASP A 22 -15.28 -4.54 1.85
N ILE A 23 -15.22 -4.15 0.57
CA ILE A 23 -14.64 -4.97 -0.51
C ILE A 23 -13.16 -5.26 -0.26
N TRP A 24 -12.40 -4.27 0.19
CA TRP A 24 -10.99 -4.43 0.56
C TRP A 24 -10.79 -5.15 1.91
N GLY A 25 -11.90 -5.41 2.63
CA GLY A 25 -11.90 -6.12 3.90
C GLY A 25 -11.38 -5.32 5.09
N TRP A 26 -11.30 -3.99 4.97
CA TRP A 26 -10.86 -3.11 6.06
C TRP A 26 -11.93 -2.86 7.12
N ASP A 27 -13.22 -2.95 6.79
CA ASP A 27 -14.34 -2.77 7.72
C ASP A 27 -14.54 -3.94 8.68
N SER A 28 -13.97 -5.11 8.37
CA SER A 28 -14.08 -6.27 9.25
C SER A 28 -13.27 -6.08 10.54
N PRO A 29 -13.63 -6.75 11.64
CA PRO A 29 -12.85 -6.69 12.89
C PRO A 29 -11.38 -7.11 12.72
N ALA A 30 -11.11 -8.10 11.85
CA ALA A 30 -9.76 -8.52 11.51
C ALA A 30 -9.06 -7.47 10.62
N GLY A 31 -9.79 -6.89 9.67
CA GLY A 31 -9.32 -5.82 8.80
C GLY A 31 -8.86 -4.59 9.57
N GLN A 32 -9.62 -4.17 10.56
CA GLN A 32 -9.25 -3.05 11.43
C GLN A 32 -7.93 -3.28 12.21
N ILE A 33 -7.70 -4.50 12.68
CA ILE A 33 -6.44 -4.88 13.34
C ILE A 33 -5.28 -4.84 12.34
N ARG A 34 -5.51 -5.36 11.14
CA ARG A 34 -4.54 -5.35 10.03
C ARG A 34 -4.20 -3.93 9.60
N ALA A 35 -5.23 -3.07 9.43
CA ALA A 35 -5.05 -1.68 9.04
C ALA A 35 -4.22 -0.90 10.07
N LYS A 36 -4.54 -1.01 11.35
CA LYS A 36 -3.75 -0.40 12.43
C LYS A 36 -2.30 -0.87 12.42
N ARG A 37 -2.07 -2.16 12.23
CA ARG A 37 -0.73 -2.71 12.16
C ARG A 37 0.05 -2.18 10.94
N ARG A 38 -0.62 -2.07 9.78
CA ARG A 38 -0.04 -1.56 8.54
C ARG A 38 0.34 -0.08 8.67
N ALA A 39 -0.56 0.74 9.20
CA ALA A 39 -0.27 2.14 9.52
C ALA A 39 0.90 2.28 10.51
N GLY A 40 0.97 1.38 11.52
CA GLY A 40 2.11 1.31 12.44
C GLY A 40 3.44 1.12 11.73
N TRP A 41 3.52 0.24 10.71
CA TRP A 41 4.73 0.09 9.91
C TRP A 41 5.15 1.38 9.19
N PHE A 42 4.18 2.14 8.65
CA PHE A 42 4.49 3.42 7.99
C PHE A 42 5.09 4.43 8.97
N VAL A 43 4.53 4.51 10.17
CA VAL A 43 5.00 5.43 11.21
C VAL A 43 6.34 4.98 11.80
N ASP A 44 6.47 3.71 12.19
CA ASP A 44 7.65 3.18 12.89
C ASP A 44 8.91 3.19 12.02
N LEU A 45 8.77 2.82 10.73
CA LEU A 45 9.88 2.86 9.76
C LEU A 45 10.16 4.28 9.29
N GLY A 46 9.10 5.06 9.06
CA GLY A 46 9.20 6.44 8.62
C GLY A 46 9.85 7.35 9.65
N LYS A 47 9.46 7.18 10.92
CA LYS A 47 9.80 8.10 12.03
C LYS A 47 9.44 9.55 11.68
N PHE A 48 8.32 9.69 10.99
CA PHE A 48 7.82 10.99 10.52
C PHE A 48 7.31 11.83 11.68
N THR A 49 7.45 13.14 11.52
CA THR A 49 7.04 14.16 12.49
C THR A 49 6.12 15.19 11.85
N SER A 50 5.59 16.10 12.63
CA SER A 50 4.75 17.22 12.15
C SER A 50 5.49 18.20 11.22
N ASN A 51 6.82 18.14 11.16
CA ASN A 51 7.63 18.98 10.27
C ASN A 51 7.82 18.36 8.87
N ASP A 52 7.46 17.10 8.70
CA ASP A 52 7.67 16.38 7.46
C ASP A 52 6.49 16.57 6.50
N LYS A 53 6.80 16.67 5.20
CA LYS A 53 5.82 16.66 4.13
C LYS A 53 5.81 15.29 3.49
N LEU A 54 4.67 14.61 3.55
CA LEU A 54 4.50 13.24 3.07
C LEU A 54 3.61 13.19 1.84
N LEU A 55 3.90 12.24 0.96
CA LEU A 55 3.02 11.86 -0.15
C LEU A 55 2.45 10.47 0.12
N GLU A 56 1.14 10.34 0.12
CA GLU A 56 0.46 9.05 0.04
C GLU A 56 0.02 8.80 -1.40
N ILE A 57 0.38 7.64 -1.94
CA ILE A 57 -0.03 7.19 -3.28
C ILE A 57 -1.11 6.12 -3.11
N GLY A 58 -2.25 6.28 -3.82
CA GLY A 58 -3.38 5.36 -3.74
C GLY A 58 -4.08 5.40 -2.38
N CYS A 59 -4.47 6.59 -1.94
CA CYS A 59 -5.06 6.78 -0.61
C CYS A 59 -6.49 6.24 -0.47
N GLY A 60 -7.18 5.96 -1.58
CA GLY A 60 -8.56 5.51 -1.58
C GLY A 60 -9.48 6.42 -0.77
N THR A 61 -10.19 5.85 0.19
CA THR A 61 -11.11 6.57 1.11
C THR A 61 -10.41 7.31 2.25
N GLY A 62 -9.07 7.38 2.25
CA GLY A 62 -8.27 8.07 3.26
C GLY A 62 -8.05 7.29 4.55
N LEU A 63 -8.32 5.98 4.59
CA LEU A 63 -8.19 5.17 5.81
C LEU A 63 -6.78 5.24 6.41
N PHE A 64 -5.75 4.96 5.60
CA PHE A 64 -4.35 5.00 6.05
C PHE A 64 -3.86 6.43 6.21
N THR A 65 -4.33 7.36 5.39
CA THR A 65 -4.07 8.80 5.53
C THR A 65 -4.40 9.29 6.95
N GLY A 66 -5.63 9.00 7.40
CA GLY A 66 -6.07 9.39 8.74
C GLY A 66 -5.25 8.74 9.86
N MET A 67 -4.98 7.42 9.74
CA MET A 67 -4.19 6.70 10.74
C MET A 67 -2.74 7.19 10.86
N VAL A 68 -2.11 7.57 9.75
CA VAL A 68 -0.75 8.13 9.74
C VAL A 68 -0.78 9.56 10.26
N TYR A 69 -1.73 10.39 9.80
CA TYR A 69 -1.89 11.76 10.27
C TYR A 69 -2.10 11.84 11.78
N ASP A 70 -2.95 10.98 12.34
CA ASP A 70 -3.24 10.99 13.76
C ASP A 70 -2.02 10.72 14.64
N GLN A 71 -1.10 9.90 14.17
CA GLN A 71 0.12 9.52 14.88
C GLN A 71 1.28 10.48 14.66
N THR A 72 1.39 11.11 13.47
CA THR A 72 2.56 11.91 13.09
C THR A 72 2.29 13.41 13.10
N LYS A 73 1.04 13.81 12.81
CA LYS A 73 0.63 15.19 12.51
C LYS A 73 1.43 15.82 11.37
N ALA A 74 2.02 14.98 10.48
CA ALA A 74 2.77 15.40 9.32
C ALA A 74 1.89 16.13 8.30
N ASN A 75 2.50 16.94 7.44
CA ASN A 75 1.81 17.56 6.31
C ASN A 75 1.65 16.54 5.19
N ILE A 76 0.46 15.91 5.09
CA ILE A 76 0.19 14.84 4.11
C ILE A 76 -0.51 15.42 2.88
N VAL A 77 0.06 15.12 1.71
CA VAL A 77 -0.63 15.19 0.42
C VAL A 77 -1.02 13.77 0.05
N ALA A 78 -2.31 13.47 0.01
CA ALA A 78 -2.82 12.14 -0.28
C ALA A 78 -3.42 12.10 -1.68
N THR A 79 -3.03 11.11 -2.49
CA THR A 79 -3.37 11.05 -3.91
C THR A 79 -4.04 9.73 -4.28
N ASP A 80 -4.98 9.82 -5.22
CA ASP A 80 -5.64 8.69 -5.85
C ASP A 80 -6.04 9.07 -7.28
N LEU A 81 -6.33 8.09 -8.13
CA LEU A 81 -6.85 8.30 -9.48
C LEU A 81 -8.37 8.54 -9.51
N VAL A 82 -9.09 8.12 -8.47
CA VAL A 82 -10.55 8.04 -8.45
C VAL A 82 -11.13 9.15 -7.60
N ASP A 83 -11.72 10.15 -8.27
CA ASP A 83 -12.31 11.32 -7.59
C ASP A 83 -13.40 10.93 -6.59
N ASP A 84 -14.22 9.92 -6.89
CA ASP A 84 -15.28 9.44 -5.99
C ASP A 84 -14.71 8.95 -4.64
N LEU A 85 -13.55 8.28 -4.64
CA LEU A 85 -12.84 7.87 -3.42
C LEU A 85 -12.26 9.08 -2.68
N LEU A 86 -11.66 10.01 -3.41
CA LEU A 86 -11.14 11.25 -2.83
C LEU A 86 -12.22 12.11 -2.20
N ASP A 87 -13.43 12.14 -2.77
CA ASP A 87 -14.56 12.89 -2.19
C ASP A 87 -15.03 12.29 -0.85
N ILE A 88 -14.93 10.96 -0.69
CA ILE A 88 -15.14 10.29 0.59
C ILE A 88 -14.04 10.67 1.57
N ALA A 89 -12.79 10.61 1.14
CA ALA A 89 -11.62 10.95 1.96
C ALA A 89 -11.65 12.41 2.45
N LYS A 90 -11.95 13.36 1.56
CA LYS A 90 -12.10 14.80 1.89
C LYS A 90 -13.17 15.05 2.96
N LYS A 91 -14.30 14.33 2.88
CA LYS A 91 -15.37 14.43 3.88
C LYS A 91 -14.94 13.89 5.25
N LYS A 92 -14.15 12.79 5.26
CA LYS A 92 -13.64 12.18 6.50
C LYS A 92 -12.54 13.04 7.16
N TYR A 93 -11.67 13.66 6.35
CA TYR A 93 -10.45 14.32 6.80
C TYR A 93 -10.28 15.70 6.12
N PRO A 94 -11.16 16.69 6.40
CA PRO A 94 -11.16 17.98 5.70
C PRO A 94 -9.88 18.82 5.93
N GLN A 95 -9.06 18.46 6.91
CA GLN A 95 -7.78 19.10 7.21
C GLN A 95 -6.61 18.57 6.37
N ILE A 96 -6.80 17.52 5.58
CA ILE A 96 -5.76 16.89 4.76
C ILE A 96 -5.93 17.34 3.31
N HIS A 97 -4.81 17.51 2.62
CA HIS A 97 -4.80 17.85 1.20
C HIS A 97 -4.93 16.60 0.34
N PHE A 98 -6.08 16.46 -0.33
CA PHE A 98 -6.34 15.35 -1.27
C PHE A 98 -6.30 15.86 -2.71
N LYS A 99 -5.61 15.13 -3.59
CA LYS A 99 -5.40 15.50 -5.01
C LYS A 99 -5.48 14.29 -5.92
N THR A 100 -6.12 14.47 -7.08
CA THR A 100 -6.13 13.47 -8.15
C THR A 100 -4.78 13.47 -8.85
N GLU A 101 -4.08 12.33 -8.85
CA GLU A 101 -2.76 12.15 -9.46
C GLU A 101 -2.59 10.74 -10.02
N ASP A 102 -1.87 10.64 -11.13
CA ASP A 102 -1.34 9.38 -11.62
C ASP A 102 0.04 9.13 -11.00
N ALA A 103 0.17 8.03 -10.25
CA ALA A 103 1.43 7.64 -9.61
C ALA A 103 2.59 7.38 -10.58
N MET A 104 2.29 7.22 -11.87
CA MET A 104 3.29 7.05 -12.93
C MET A 104 3.67 8.36 -13.63
N ASN A 105 3.00 9.48 -13.29
CA ASN A 105 3.28 10.81 -13.84
C ASN A 105 2.85 11.88 -12.83
N LEU A 106 3.55 11.95 -11.71
CA LEU A 106 3.24 12.85 -10.61
C LEU A 106 3.52 14.32 -10.98
N SER A 107 2.56 15.20 -10.74
CA SER A 107 2.70 16.63 -11.04
C SER A 107 3.58 17.42 -10.05
N PHE A 108 4.17 16.74 -9.06
CA PHE A 108 5.01 17.35 -8.05
C PHE A 108 6.45 17.56 -8.53
N GLU A 109 7.10 18.58 -8.01
CA GLU A 109 8.52 18.85 -8.28
C GLU A 109 9.42 17.77 -7.66
N ALA A 110 10.61 17.60 -8.23
CA ALA A 110 11.64 16.73 -7.66
C ALA A 110 12.02 17.20 -6.24
N ASN A 111 12.38 16.25 -5.38
CA ASN A 111 12.83 16.52 -4.01
C ASN A 111 11.82 17.32 -3.16
N SER A 112 10.53 16.96 -3.26
CA SER A 112 9.43 17.67 -2.58
C SER A 112 9.00 17.04 -1.26
N PHE A 113 9.29 15.75 -1.03
CA PHE A 113 8.74 14.98 0.09
C PHE A 113 9.83 14.30 0.93
N GLU A 114 9.68 14.33 2.26
CA GLU A 114 10.48 13.57 3.22
C GLU A 114 10.12 12.07 3.22
N GLY A 115 8.88 11.75 2.86
CA GLY A 115 8.40 10.38 2.75
C GLY A 115 7.34 10.20 1.68
N VAL A 116 7.39 9.02 1.04
CA VAL A 116 6.33 8.53 0.14
C VAL A 116 5.88 7.19 0.67
N TYR A 117 4.57 7.02 0.86
CA TYR A 117 4.01 5.76 1.34
C TYR A 117 2.73 5.39 0.60
N GLY A 118 2.34 4.12 0.73
CA GLY A 118 1.09 3.63 0.17
C GLY A 118 0.77 2.21 0.61
N SER A 119 -0.49 1.85 0.48
CA SER A 119 -1.02 0.57 0.91
C SER A 119 -1.75 -0.13 -0.23
N SER A 120 -1.22 -1.26 -0.68
CA SER A 120 -1.86 -2.08 -1.74
C SER A 120 -2.10 -1.29 -3.02
N ILE A 121 -1.09 -0.60 -3.50
CA ILE A 121 -1.15 0.25 -4.70
C ILE A 121 -0.06 -0.09 -5.73
N LEU A 122 1.17 -0.44 -5.31
CA LEU A 122 2.26 -0.68 -6.27
C LEU A 122 1.93 -1.82 -7.23
N HIS A 123 1.20 -2.83 -6.78
CA HIS A 123 0.84 -3.98 -7.61
C HIS A 123 -0.16 -3.68 -8.74
N HIS A 124 -0.76 -2.49 -8.75
CA HIS A 124 -1.54 -1.93 -9.85
C HIS A 124 -0.71 -1.12 -10.83
N LEU A 125 0.54 -0.78 -10.51
CA LEU A 125 1.38 0.15 -11.26
C LEU A 125 2.44 -0.56 -12.11
N ASN A 126 2.91 0.13 -13.14
CA ASN A 126 4.18 -0.24 -13.76
C ASN A 126 5.31 0.11 -12.80
N PHE A 127 6.00 -0.91 -12.27
CA PHE A 127 7.04 -0.73 -11.26
C PHE A 127 8.19 0.16 -11.74
N GLU A 128 8.62 0.01 -12.99
CA GLU A 128 9.75 0.79 -13.53
C GLU A 128 9.42 2.29 -13.50
N THR A 129 8.26 2.67 -14.02
CA THR A 129 7.83 4.08 -14.12
C THR A 129 7.48 4.68 -12.76
N SER A 130 6.67 3.96 -11.96
CA SER A 130 6.25 4.47 -10.65
C SER A 130 7.40 4.61 -9.65
N LEU A 131 8.39 3.71 -9.69
CA LEU A 131 9.57 3.83 -8.84
C LEU A 131 10.47 5.00 -9.25
N ASP A 132 10.57 5.32 -10.55
CA ASP A 132 11.29 6.50 -11.02
C ASP A 132 10.62 7.79 -10.51
N GLU A 133 9.29 7.87 -10.55
CA GLU A 133 8.54 9.01 -10.03
C GLU A 133 8.66 9.13 -8.50
N ILE A 134 8.54 8.02 -7.77
CA ILE A 134 8.74 8.00 -6.32
C ILE A 134 10.15 8.48 -5.96
N LEU A 135 11.16 7.96 -6.66
CA LEU A 135 12.56 8.38 -6.44
C LEU A 135 12.75 9.87 -6.78
N ARG A 136 12.12 10.36 -7.85
CA ARG A 136 12.21 11.76 -8.27
C ARG A 136 11.65 12.71 -7.22
N VAL A 137 10.45 12.44 -6.70
CA VAL A 137 9.77 13.34 -5.76
C VAL A 137 10.30 13.27 -4.33
N LEU A 138 10.96 12.17 -3.93
CA LEU A 138 11.63 12.07 -2.64
C LEU A 138 12.81 13.03 -2.56
N LYS A 139 13.02 13.65 -1.40
CA LYS A 139 14.25 14.38 -1.05
C LYS A 139 15.41 13.41 -0.85
N PRO A 140 16.68 13.84 -1.00
CA PRO A 140 17.82 13.05 -0.52
C PRO A 140 17.63 12.63 0.94
N GLY A 141 17.83 11.36 1.26
CA GLY A 141 17.51 10.77 2.58
C GLY A 141 16.03 10.53 2.84
N GLY A 142 15.15 10.88 1.89
CA GLY A 142 13.70 10.64 1.98
C GLY A 142 13.37 9.15 1.90
N LYS A 143 12.26 8.75 2.50
CA LYS A 143 11.89 7.35 2.73
C LYS A 143 10.71 6.93 1.89
N MET A 144 10.81 5.74 1.30
CA MET A 144 9.74 5.03 0.62
C MET A 144 9.25 3.89 1.50
N ILE A 145 7.93 3.83 1.82
CA ILE A 145 7.36 2.77 2.67
C ILE A 145 6.04 2.29 2.08
N PHE A 146 6.00 1.05 1.62
CA PHE A 146 4.78 0.47 1.04
C PHE A 146 4.44 -0.86 1.71
N ALA A 147 3.15 -1.17 1.75
CA ALA A 147 2.66 -2.46 2.22
C ALA A 147 1.82 -3.12 1.13
N GLU A 148 2.28 -4.28 0.64
CA GLU A 148 1.80 -4.91 -0.58
C GLU A 148 1.45 -6.39 -0.39
N PRO A 149 0.62 -6.98 -1.26
CA PRO A 149 0.41 -8.42 -1.29
C PRO A 149 1.72 -9.18 -1.57
N ASN A 150 1.91 -10.31 -0.88
CA ASN A 150 3.08 -11.15 -1.01
C ASN A 150 2.82 -12.30 -1.99
N MET A 151 3.50 -12.32 -3.14
CA MET A 151 3.34 -13.37 -4.16
C MET A 151 3.70 -14.78 -3.66
N ILE A 152 4.53 -14.90 -2.61
CA ILE A 152 4.93 -16.20 -2.04
C ILE A 152 3.82 -16.80 -1.16
N ASN A 153 2.83 -16.01 -0.77
CA ASN A 153 1.65 -16.55 -0.08
C ASN A 153 0.85 -17.46 -1.04
N PRO A 154 0.55 -18.73 -0.66
CA PRO A 154 -0.11 -19.68 -1.58
C PRO A 154 -1.47 -19.22 -2.08
N GLN A 155 -2.27 -18.54 -1.25
CA GLN A 155 -3.57 -18.01 -1.64
C GLN A 155 -3.41 -16.90 -2.68
N ILE A 156 -2.51 -15.96 -2.44
CA ILE A 156 -2.24 -14.83 -3.35
C ILE A 156 -1.63 -15.34 -4.65
N LEU A 157 -0.71 -16.31 -4.58
CA LEU A 157 -0.13 -16.95 -5.77
C LEU A 157 -1.21 -17.54 -6.67
N ILE A 158 -2.16 -18.27 -6.10
CA ILE A 158 -3.30 -18.85 -6.84
C ILE A 158 -4.19 -17.74 -7.40
N GLN A 159 -4.56 -16.75 -6.57
CA GLN A 159 -5.43 -15.64 -6.95
C GLN A 159 -4.86 -14.84 -8.12
N LYS A 160 -3.59 -14.46 -8.07
CA LYS A 160 -2.98 -13.59 -9.07
C LYS A 160 -2.57 -14.31 -10.37
N ASN A 161 -2.45 -15.63 -10.37
CA ASN A 161 -1.97 -16.39 -11.55
C ASN A 161 -3.04 -17.26 -12.26
N ILE A 162 -4.24 -17.42 -11.68
CA ILE A 162 -5.34 -18.16 -12.33
C ILE A 162 -6.37 -17.13 -12.82
N PRO A 163 -6.49 -16.89 -14.15
CA PRO A 163 -7.34 -15.82 -14.69
C PRO A 163 -8.79 -15.86 -14.21
N TYR A 164 -9.39 -17.05 -14.17
CA TYR A 164 -10.77 -17.24 -13.68
C TYR A 164 -10.94 -16.83 -12.21
N ILE A 165 -9.96 -17.14 -11.34
CA ILE A 165 -10.00 -16.77 -9.93
C ILE A 165 -9.77 -15.28 -9.75
N LYS A 166 -8.83 -14.72 -10.51
CA LYS A 166 -8.49 -13.31 -10.55
C LYS A 166 -9.73 -12.46 -10.89
N GLU A 167 -10.41 -12.78 -11.98
CA GLU A 167 -11.64 -12.13 -12.42
C GLU A 167 -12.77 -12.26 -11.39
N LYS A 168 -12.99 -13.48 -10.87
CA LYS A 168 -14.04 -13.77 -9.88
C LYS A 168 -13.86 -13.02 -8.56
N LEU A 169 -12.62 -12.74 -8.16
CA LEU A 169 -12.27 -12.00 -6.94
C LEU A 169 -12.19 -10.48 -7.18
N GLY A 170 -12.40 -10.03 -8.42
CA GLY A 170 -12.48 -8.62 -8.76
C GLY A 170 -11.11 -7.95 -8.98
N ASP A 171 -10.05 -8.74 -9.15
CA ASP A 171 -8.73 -8.21 -9.50
C ASP A 171 -8.72 -7.71 -10.96
N SER A 172 -8.02 -6.64 -11.25
CA SER A 172 -7.80 -6.20 -12.62
C SER A 172 -6.84 -7.15 -13.37
N PRO A 173 -6.92 -7.24 -14.71
CA PRO A 173 -6.06 -8.13 -15.49
C PRO A 173 -4.57 -7.92 -15.27
N ASP A 174 -4.16 -6.67 -15.04
CA ASP A 174 -2.77 -6.24 -14.91
C ASP A 174 -2.22 -6.32 -13.48
N GLU A 175 -3.07 -6.56 -12.48
CA GLU A 175 -2.63 -6.69 -11.10
C GLU A 175 -1.65 -7.84 -10.89
N THR A 176 -0.64 -7.61 -10.06
CA THR A 176 0.37 -8.59 -9.67
C THR A 176 0.52 -8.65 -8.15
N ALA A 177 1.62 -9.17 -7.64
CA ALA A 177 2.01 -9.11 -6.24
C ALA A 177 3.54 -9.09 -6.12
N ILE A 178 4.06 -8.80 -4.93
CA ILE A 178 5.49 -8.60 -4.75
C ILE A 178 6.21 -9.90 -4.45
N VAL A 179 7.25 -10.21 -5.23
CA VAL A 179 8.29 -11.17 -4.87
C VAL A 179 9.46 -10.41 -4.27
N ARG A 180 9.64 -10.49 -2.96
CA ARG A 180 10.55 -9.60 -2.21
C ARG A 180 11.98 -9.56 -2.71
N TRP A 181 12.53 -10.68 -3.18
CA TRP A 181 13.93 -10.75 -3.64
C TRP A 181 14.16 -10.05 -4.98
N SER A 182 13.28 -10.27 -5.95
CA SER A 182 13.34 -9.59 -7.25
C SER A 182 13.02 -8.11 -7.11
N PHE A 183 12.03 -7.77 -6.27
CA PHE A 183 11.67 -6.37 -6.03
C PHE A 183 12.77 -5.59 -5.31
N LYS A 184 13.47 -6.23 -4.34
CA LYS A 184 14.65 -5.63 -3.71
C LYS A 184 15.73 -5.29 -4.74
N LYS A 185 16.06 -6.24 -5.64
CA LYS A 185 17.02 -6.00 -6.72
C LYS A 185 16.60 -4.86 -7.65
N LEU A 186 15.29 -4.76 -7.93
CA LEU A 186 14.75 -3.68 -8.74
C LEU A 186 14.94 -2.32 -8.05
N LEU A 187 14.61 -2.19 -6.76
CA LEU A 187 14.80 -0.97 -5.99
C LEU A 187 16.28 -0.55 -5.94
N GLU A 188 17.18 -1.49 -5.67
CA GLU A 188 18.64 -1.23 -5.66
C GLU A 188 19.13 -0.78 -7.04
N LYS A 189 18.64 -1.41 -8.14
CA LYS A 189 18.95 -1.01 -9.53
C LYS A 189 18.45 0.40 -9.84
N LYS A 190 17.31 0.82 -9.29
CA LYS A 190 16.74 2.17 -9.44
C LYS A 190 17.49 3.24 -8.64
N GLY A 191 18.39 2.84 -7.75
CA GLY A 191 19.21 3.76 -6.96
C GLY A 191 18.73 3.99 -5.53
N PHE A 192 17.73 3.24 -5.09
CA PHE A 192 17.36 3.22 -3.67
C PHE A 192 18.45 2.53 -2.84
N VAL A 193 18.64 3.02 -1.62
CA VAL A 193 19.57 2.46 -0.63
C VAL A 193 18.81 1.98 0.61
N ASN A 194 19.50 1.27 1.50
CA ASN A 194 18.95 0.73 2.75
C ASN A 194 17.67 -0.11 2.55
N VAL A 195 17.57 -0.81 1.41
CA VAL A 195 16.37 -1.56 0.99
C VAL A 195 16.13 -2.75 1.90
N GLN A 196 14.96 -2.75 2.54
CA GLN A 196 14.50 -3.81 3.43
C GLN A 196 13.06 -4.22 3.04
N ILE A 197 12.78 -5.51 2.97
CA ILE A 197 11.45 -6.03 2.67
C ILE A 197 11.12 -7.16 3.65
N PHE A 198 10.08 -6.95 4.44
CA PHE A 198 9.68 -7.85 5.53
C PHE A 198 8.34 -8.51 5.23
N PRO A 199 8.26 -9.85 5.11
CA PRO A 199 7.00 -10.54 5.12
C PRO A 199 6.31 -10.44 6.49
N TYR A 200 5.00 -10.18 6.49
CA TYR A 200 4.19 -10.10 7.70
C TYR A 200 2.71 -10.36 7.39
N ASP A 201 1.92 -10.51 8.42
CA ASP A 201 0.46 -10.63 8.40
C ASP A 201 -0.06 -12.00 7.97
N PHE A 202 -0.47 -12.77 8.98
CA PHE A 202 -1.17 -14.05 8.82
C PHE A 202 -2.66 -13.96 9.18
N LEU A 203 -3.15 -12.77 9.53
CA LEU A 203 -4.55 -12.56 9.87
C LEU A 203 -5.34 -12.27 8.60
N HIS A 204 -6.21 -13.21 8.21
CA HIS A 204 -7.09 -13.01 7.05
C HIS A 204 -8.24 -12.07 7.41
N PRO A 205 -8.69 -11.13 6.53
CA PRO A 205 -9.77 -10.18 6.82
C PRO A 205 -11.10 -10.85 7.18
N TYR A 206 -11.37 -12.03 6.66
CA TYR A 206 -12.58 -12.81 6.95
C TYR A 206 -12.41 -13.78 8.12
N THR A 207 -11.37 -13.63 8.96
CA THR A 207 -11.24 -14.43 10.18
C THR A 207 -12.41 -14.16 11.12
N PRO A 208 -13.16 -15.20 11.55
CA PRO A 208 -14.26 -15.04 12.49
C PRO A 208 -13.82 -14.34 13.78
N LYS A 209 -14.63 -13.40 14.25
CA LYS A 209 -14.30 -12.54 15.41
C LYS A 209 -13.77 -13.30 16.64
N PRO A 210 -14.34 -14.46 17.07
CA PRO A 210 -13.84 -15.21 18.21
C PRO A 210 -12.44 -15.81 18.00
N LEU A 211 -12.04 -16.07 16.74
CA LEU A 211 -10.75 -16.67 16.39
C LEU A 211 -9.64 -15.65 16.19
N ILE A 212 -9.97 -14.36 16.07
CA ILE A 212 -8.99 -13.30 15.80
C ILE A 212 -7.84 -13.28 16.81
N PRO A 213 -8.06 -13.34 18.14
CA PRO A 213 -6.95 -13.30 19.10
C PRO A 213 -5.99 -14.48 18.92
N LEU A 214 -6.53 -15.68 18.68
CA LEU A 214 -5.75 -16.89 18.48
C LEU A 214 -4.94 -16.82 17.18
N VAL A 215 -5.60 -16.52 16.05
CA VAL A 215 -4.96 -16.44 14.73
C VAL A 215 -3.89 -15.35 14.70
N ASN A 216 -4.20 -14.16 15.26
CA ASN A 216 -3.25 -13.05 15.32
C ASN A 216 -2.05 -13.39 16.23
N GLY A 217 -2.28 -14.08 17.38
CA GLY A 217 -1.22 -14.53 18.29
C GLY A 217 -0.29 -15.54 17.62
N ILE A 218 -0.84 -16.58 17.01
CA ILE A 218 -0.09 -17.61 16.26
C ILE A 218 0.65 -16.95 15.08
N GLY A 219 0.00 -16.06 14.32
CA GLY A 219 0.60 -15.35 13.20
C GLY A 219 1.87 -14.60 13.61
N LYS A 220 1.83 -13.86 14.72
CA LYS A 220 3.00 -13.14 15.26
C LYS A 220 4.16 -14.08 15.68
N ILE A 221 3.87 -15.31 16.06
CA ILE A 221 4.88 -16.34 16.36
C ILE A 221 5.49 -16.83 15.04
N ILE A 222 4.65 -17.17 14.05
CA ILE A 222 5.08 -17.65 12.73
C ILE A 222 5.98 -16.62 12.04
N GLU A 223 5.69 -15.35 12.16
CA GLU A 223 6.51 -14.26 11.59
C GLU A 223 7.94 -14.20 12.12
N LYS A 224 8.21 -14.82 13.29
CA LYS A 224 9.57 -14.91 13.84
C LYS A 224 10.35 -16.12 13.29
N ILE A 225 9.68 -17.04 12.61
CA ILE A 225 10.28 -18.26 12.06
C ILE A 225 10.74 -17.98 10.62
N PRO A 226 12.06 -17.97 10.31
CA PRO A 226 12.61 -17.49 9.05
C PRO A 226 11.96 -18.02 7.78
N ILE A 227 11.68 -19.35 7.73
CA ILE A 227 11.08 -19.97 6.54
C ILE A 227 9.57 -19.72 6.50
N MET A 228 8.90 -19.82 7.64
CA MET A 228 7.43 -19.71 7.68
C MET A 228 6.93 -18.30 7.44
N LYS A 229 7.68 -17.27 7.85
CA LYS A 229 7.29 -15.89 7.56
C LYS A 229 7.19 -15.60 6.06
N GLU A 230 7.91 -16.34 5.21
CA GLU A 230 7.92 -16.07 3.75
C GLU A 230 6.55 -16.26 3.11
N ILE A 231 5.67 -17.07 3.68
CA ILE A 231 4.30 -17.28 3.20
C ILE A 231 3.27 -16.35 3.85
N ALA A 232 3.69 -15.31 4.57
CA ALA A 232 2.79 -14.28 5.10
C ALA A 232 1.99 -13.61 3.99
N GLY A 233 0.81 -13.07 4.32
CA GLY A 233 -0.10 -12.47 3.33
C GLY A 233 0.39 -11.15 2.74
N SER A 234 1.27 -10.43 3.44
CA SER A 234 1.76 -9.12 3.01
C SER A 234 3.27 -9.00 3.18
N VAL A 235 3.84 -8.05 2.45
CA VAL A 235 5.20 -7.54 2.68
C VAL A 235 5.14 -6.06 3.01
N VAL A 236 5.99 -5.59 3.93
CA VAL A 236 6.29 -4.17 4.06
C VAL A 236 7.64 -3.90 3.40
N ILE A 237 7.69 -2.86 2.60
CA ILE A 237 8.82 -2.43 1.79
C ILE A 237 9.31 -1.11 2.38
N TYR A 238 10.60 -1.04 2.67
CA TYR A 238 11.28 0.17 3.09
C TYR A 238 12.50 0.40 2.21
N ALA A 239 12.69 1.63 1.77
CA ALA A 239 13.88 2.05 1.04
C ALA A 239 14.12 3.56 1.26
N GLU A 240 15.32 4.03 0.98
CA GLU A 240 15.71 5.44 1.08
C GLU A 240 16.25 5.93 -0.26
N LYS A 241 15.97 7.20 -0.60
CA LYS A 241 16.69 7.90 -1.66
C LYS A 241 18.09 8.26 -1.15
N LYS A 242 19.11 8.00 -1.98
CA LYS A 242 20.49 8.38 -1.70
C LYS A 242 20.65 9.88 -1.57
#